data_aa0f67453019cbbc72785054f691d033
#
_entry.id   aa0f67453019cbbc72785054f691d033
#
_cell.length_a   1.000
_cell.length_b   1.000
_cell.length_c   1.000
_cell.angle_alpha   90.00
_cell.angle_beta   90.00
_cell.angle_gamma   90.00
#
_symmetry.space_group_name_H-M   'P 1'
#
loop_
_entity.id
_entity.type
_entity.pdbx_description
1 polymer ?
#
loop_
_entity_poly.entity_id
_entity_poly.type
_entity_poly.pdbx_seq_one_letter_code
_entity_poly.pdbx_strand_id
1 'polypeptide(L)'
;LFRECERIGYGKNFSIYAEAECARVLKRIMKSPSDADNEKNAKLFDTYYGHIKRIKSFNHDPKEYAEACIGESKIKKETLRLFDLYQAELKNNNAMDFDDLLINTVKLFDENPDVLERYQRRFRYIHVDEFQDTNKIQYRLVRQLAKGYGNIFVVGDEDQSIYGWRGAEISNILDFKKDFPDAKVYKLEQNYRSTAHILNAANRVIANNKKRFDKVLKTTKEGGKRFEVFNAYNDREEVDYVMRNINDLVTLAG
;
A
#
# COMPACT_ATOMS: atom_id res chain seq x y z
N LEU A 1 -3.67 -0.43 19.19
CA LEU A 1 -3.32 -1.84 19.35
C LEU A 1 -2.60 -2.11 20.68
N PHE A 2 -1.53 -1.40 21.04
CA PHE A 2 -0.76 -1.62 22.29
C PHE A 2 -1.61 -1.69 23.58
N ARG A 3 -2.68 -0.92 23.67
CA ARG A 3 -3.55 -0.88 24.85
C ARG A 3 -4.43 -2.11 25.02
N GLU A 4 -4.74 -2.80 23.93
CA GLU A 4 -5.76 -3.84 23.85
C GLU A 4 -5.22 -5.18 23.31
N CYS A 5 -3.92 -5.28 23.05
CA CYS A 5 -3.31 -6.44 22.38
C CYS A 5 -3.51 -7.75 23.13
N GLU A 6 -3.69 -7.71 24.46
CA GLU A 6 -3.96 -8.88 25.28
C GLU A 6 -5.28 -9.56 24.89
N ARG A 7 -6.29 -8.81 24.41
CA ARG A 7 -7.57 -9.35 23.96
C ARG A 7 -7.45 -10.23 22.71
N ILE A 8 -6.37 -10.07 21.95
CA ILE A 8 -6.07 -10.90 20.77
C ILE A 8 -4.85 -11.80 21.01
N GLY A 9 -4.48 -11.98 22.31
CA GLY A 9 -3.45 -12.90 22.77
C GLY A 9 -2.02 -12.47 22.48
N TYR A 10 -1.71 -11.16 22.50
CA TYR A 10 -0.36 -10.62 22.49
C TYR A 10 -0.05 -9.95 23.84
N GLY A 11 1.20 -10.06 24.28
CA GLY A 11 1.66 -9.31 25.44
C GLY A 11 1.85 -7.83 25.12
N LYS A 12 1.74 -6.96 26.13
CA LYS A 12 1.88 -5.48 25.97
C LYS A 12 3.24 -5.03 25.43
N ASN A 13 4.25 -5.87 25.58
CA ASN A 13 5.62 -5.64 25.14
C ASN A 13 5.93 -6.35 23.82
N PHE A 14 4.92 -6.53 22.95
CA PHE A 14 5.19 -7.16 21.66
C PHE A 14 6.18 -6.35 20.82
N SER A 15 7.00 -7.06 20.06
CA SER A 15 7.98 -6.48 19.15
C SER A 15 7.37 -6.26 17.75
N ILE A 16 7.81 -5.20 17.08
CA ILE A 16 7.48 -4.98 15.66
C ILE A 16 8.71 -5.37 14.85
N TYR A 17 8.56 -6.39 14.01
CA TYR A 17 9.62 -6.89 13.15
C TYR A 17 9.66 -6.12 11.84
N ALA A 18 10.82 -5.56 11.51
CA ALA A 18 11.10 -5.00 10.21
C ALA A 18 11.38 -6.12 9.19
N GLU A 19 11.53 -5.77 7.92
CA GLU A 19 11.68 -6.74 6.82
C GLU A 19 12.86 -7.72 7.03
N ALA A 20 13.97 -7.23 7.58
CA ALA A 20 15.14 -8.06 7.85
C ALA A 20 14.88 -9.13 8.93
N GLU A 21 14.12 -8.80 9.98
CA GLU A 21 13.70 -9.75 11.01
C GLU A 21 12.73 -10.78 10.43
N CYS A 22 11.73 -10.32 9.67
CA CYS A 22 10.75 -11.17 8.99
C CYS A 22 11.44 -12.19 8.07
N ALA A 23 12.38 -11.72 7.24
CA ALA A 23 13.17 -12.59 6.36
C ALA A 23 14.00 -13.63 7.16
N ARG A 24 14.59 -13.23 8.29
CA ARG A 24 15.32 -14.17 9.18
C ARG A 24 14.41 -15.24 9.77
N VAL A 25 13.20 -14.87 10.19
CA VAL A 25 12.20 -15.82 10.68
C VAL A 25 11.89 -16.87 9.61
N LEU A 26 11.55 -16.43 8.39
CA LEU A 26 11.20 -17.36 7.32
C LEU A 26 12.40 -18.23 6.91
N LYS A 27 13.61 -17.68 6.80
CA LYS A 27 14.84 -18.45 6.52
C LYS A 27 15.06 -19.54 7.57
N ARG A 28 14.82 -19.24 8.85
CA ARG A 28 14.94 -20.22 9.94
C ARG A 28 13.92 -21.35 9.81
N ILE A 29 12.67 -21.03 9.44
CA ILE A 29 11.59 -22.01 9.23
C ILE A 29 11.89 -22.90 8.02
N MET A 30 12.47 -22.33 6.96
CA MET A 30 12.80 -23.04 5.72
C MET A 30 14.05 -23.93 5.82
N LYS A 31 14.79 -23.93 6.96
CA LYS A 31 16.06 -24.66 7.08
C LYS A 31 16.00 -26.03 6.42
N SER A 32 16.78 -26.16 5.34
CA SER A 32 17.22 -27.44 4.79
C SER A 32 18.61 -27.75 5.38
N PRO A 33 18.87 -28.98 5.79
CA PRO A 33 20.16 -29.36 6.39
C PRO A 33 21.34 -29.43 5.41
N SER A 34 21.14 -29.12 4.15
CA SER A 34 22.21 -29.21 3.13
C SER A 34 22.54 -27.85 2.55
N ASP A 35 23.73 -27.35 2.84
CA ASP A 35 24.36 -26.15 2.27
C ASP A 35 24.70 -26.24 0.78
N ALA A 36 24.18 -27.25 0.07
CA ALA A 36 24.67 -27.60 -1.27
C ALA A 36 24.10 -26.82 -2.45
N ASP A 37 23.02 -26.00 -2.27
CA ASP A 37 22.37 -25.28 -3.38
C ASP A 37 21.96 -23.85 -2.98
N ASN A 38 22.93 -23.00 -2.72
CA ASN A 38 22.67 -21.62 -2.26
C ASN A 38 21.79 -20.79 -3.21
N GLU A 39 22.00 -20.90 -4.53
CA GLU A 39 21.24 -20.10 -5.51
C GLU A 39 19.79 -20.59 -5.69
N LYS A 40 19.57 -21.89 -5.70
CA LYS A 40 18.24 -22.49 -5.81
C LYS A 40 17.42 -22.23 -4.56
N ASN A 41 18.05 -22.33 -3.39
CA ASN A 41 17.41 -22.02 -2.10
C ASN A 41 17.07 -20.53 -1.97
N ALA A 42 17.90 -19.63 -2.49
CA ALA A 42 17.60 -18.20 -2.55
C ALA A 42 16.38 -17.91 -3.43
N LYS A 43 16.29 -18.46 -4.62
CA LYS A 43 15.13 -18.31 -5.52
C LYS A 43 13.83 -18.85 -4.89
N LEU A 44 13.90 -19.99 -4.20
CA LEU A 44 12.75 -20.55 -3.49
C LEU A 44 12.33 -19.67 -2.32
N PHE A 45 13.30 -19.14 -1.56
CA PHE A 45 13.00 -18.18 -0.50
C PHE A 45 12.27 -16.94 -1.03
N ASP A 46 12.78 -16.32 -2.09
CA ASP A 46 12.15 -15.13 -2.68
C ASP A 46 10.74 -15.43 -3.17
N THR A 47 10.54 -16.61 -3.75
CA THR A 47 9.22 -17.07 -4.21
C THR A 47 8.23 -17.18 -3.04
N TYR A 48 8.58 -17.92 -2.00
CA TYR A 48 7.69 -18.12 -0.85
C TYR A 48 7.47 -16.85 -0.06
N TYR A 49 8.53 -16.08 0.18
CA TYR A 49 8.43 -14.82 0.88
C TYR A 49 7.58 -13.81 0.12
N GLY A 50 7.73 -13.76 -1.19
CA GLY A 50 6.89 -12.93 -2.05
C GLY A 50 5.42 -13.31 -1.98
N HIS A 51 5.07 -14.60 -1.96
CA HIS A 51 3.68 -15.05 -1.78
C HIS A 51 3.14 -14.71 -0.39
N ILE A 52 3.91 -14.96 0.67
CA ILE A 52 3.51 -14.64 2.06
C ILE A 52 3.24 -13.14 2.20
N LYS A 53 4.12 -12.29 1.68
CA LYS A 53 3.92 -10.83 1.69
C LYS A 53 2.65 -10.43 0.96
N ARG A 54 2.38 -11.01 -0.22
CA ARG A 54 1.16 -10.70 -0.97
C ARG A 54 -0.11 -11.12 -0.22
N ILE A 55 -0.13 -12.33 0.36
CA ILE A 55 -1.26 -12.78 1.18
C ILE A 55 -1.57 -11.76 2.28
N LYS A 56 -0.55 -11.28 2.98
CA LYS A 56 -0.71 -10.33 4.08
C LYS A 56 -1.07 -8.92 3.61
N SER A 57 -0.28 -8.33 2.72
CA SER A 57 -0.47 -6.94 2.27
C SER A 57 -1.81 -6.72 1.57
N PHE A 58 -2.30 -7.73 0.84
CA PHE A 58 -3.61 -7.67 0.19
C PHE A 58 -4.74 -8.21 1.07
N ASN A 59 -4.42 -8.71 2.26
CA ASN A 59 -5.37 -9.37 3.16
C ASN A 59 -6.21 -10.44 2.47
N HIS A 60 -5.56 -11.31 1.71
CA HIS A 60 -6.20 -12.46 1.09
C HIS A 60 -6.39 -13.58 2.10
N ASP A 61 -7.46 -14.38 1.91
CA ASP A 61 -7.47 -15.73 2.47
C ASP A 61 -6.31 -16.53 1.86
N PRO A 62 -5.44 -17.15 2.67
CA PRO A 62 -4.26 -17.84 2.16
C PRO A 62 -4.58 -18.96 1.16
N LYS A 63 -5.68 -19.71 1.39
CA LYS A 63 -6.08 -20.82 0.53
C LYS A 63 -6.64 -20.32 -0.80
N GLU A 64 -7.54 -19.32 -0.75
CA GLU A 64 -8.10 -18.69 -1.95
C GLU A 64 -6.99 -18.08 -2.81
N TYR A 65 -6.06 -17.36 -2.19
CA TYR A 65 -4.91 -16.81 -2.89
C TYR A 65 -4.05 -17.91 -3.55
N ALA A 66 -3.74 -18.97 -2.80
CA ALA A 66 -2.92 -20.06 -3.30
C ALA A 66 -3.58 -20.76 -4.50
N GLU A 67 -4.91 -20.97 -4.47
CA GLU A 67 -5.66 -21.54 -5.58
C GLU A 67 -5.68 -20.63 -6.81
N ALA A 68 -5.85 -19.33 -6.62
CA ALA A 68 -5.98 -18.36 -7.71
C ALA A 68 -4.64 -17.94 -8.32
N CYS A 69 -3.57 -17.86 -7.51
CA CYS A 69 -2.33 -17.17 -7.88
C CYS A 69 -1.10 -18.07 -7.98
N ILE A 70 -1.16 -19.32 -7.48
CA ILE A 70 -0.03 -20.26 -7.49
C ILE A 70 -0.36 -21.46 -8.38
N GLY A 71 0.25 -21.52 -9.56
CA GLY A 71 -0.03 -22.59 -10.53
C GLY A 71 0.57 -23.95 -10.13
N GLU A 72 1.76 -23.97 -9.52
CA GLU A 72 2.47 -25.20 -9.18
C GLU A 72 2.00 -25.78 -7.84
N SER A 73 1.44 -26.99 -7.85
CA SER A 73 0.86 -27.64 -6.65
C SER A 73 1.86 -27.78 -5.48
N LYS A 74 3.14 -28.02 -5.77
CA LYS A 74 4.19 -28.13 -4.75
C LYS A 74 4.46 -26.76 -4.09
N ILE A 75 4.59 -25.71 -4.88
CA ILE A 75 4.78 -24.33 -4.39
C ILE A 75 3.56 -23.91 -3.57
N LYS A 76 2.34 -24.21 -4.04
CA LYS A 76 1.09 -23.94 -3.34
C LYS A 76 1.07 -24.52 -1.94
N LYS A 77 1.27 -25.83 -1.81
CA LYS A 77 1.26 -26.52 -0.51
C LYS A 77 2.32 -25.98 0.45
N GLU A 78 3.52 -25.76 -0.08
CA GLU A 78 4.64 -25.28 0.74
C GLU A 78 4.43 -23.81 1.15
N THR A 79 3.88 -22.95 0.29
CA THR A 79 3.52 -21.58 0.65
C THR A 79 2.54 -21.55 1.83
N LEU A 80 1.48 -22.36 1.78
CA LEU A 80 0.49 -22.42 2.86
C LEU A 80 1.11 -22.92 4.16
N ARG A 81 1.92 -23.99 4.10
CA ARG A 81 2.63 -24.51 5.27
C ARG A 81 3.57 -23.46 5.88
N LEU A 82 4.33 -22.77 5.04
CA LEU A 82 5.27 -21.74 5.48
C LEU A 82 4.56 -20.51 6.04
N PHE A 83 3.42 -20.13 5.45
CA PHE A 83 2.58 -19.05 5.97
C PHE A 83 2.10 -19.35 7.41
N ASP A 84 1.55 -20.54 7.63
CA ASP A 84 1.06 -20.94 8.96
C ASP A 84 2.19 -20.95 9.99
N LEU A 85 3.35 -21.53 9.63
CA LEU A 85 4.51 -21.57 10.51
C LEU A 85 5.09 -20.17 10.77
N TYR A 86 5.10 -19.30 9.77
CA TYR A 86 5.56 -17.93 9.91
C TYR A 86 4.68 -17.15 10.90
N GLN A 87 3.35 -17.24 10.75
CA GLN A 87 2.41 -16.59 11.66
C GLN A 87 2.51 -17.15 13.09
N ALA A 88 2.65 -18.46 13.21
CA ALA A 88 2.84 -19.12 14.52
C ALA A 88 4.16 -18.66 15.18
N GLU A 89 5.23 -18.56 14.42
CA GLU A 89 6.54 -18.14 14.94
C GLU A 89 6.53 -16.67 15.38
N LEU A 90 5.90 -15.77 14.60
CA LEU A 90 5.70 -14.38 15.03
C LEU A 90 4.91 -14.33 16.35
N LYS A 91 3.83 -15.10 16.43
CA LYS A 91 2.99 -15.15 17.63
C LYS A 91 3.75 -15.67 18.86
N ASN A 92 4.52 -16.76 18.70
CA ASN A 92 5.33 -17.35 19.76
C ASN A 92 6.41 -16.39 20.28
N ASN A 93 6.97 -15.58 19.39
CA ASN A 93 7.95 -14.55 19.75
C ASN A 93 7.30 -13.26 20.30
N ASN A 94 5.98 -13.25 20.50
CA ASN A 94 5.23 -12.04 20.82
C ASN A 94 5.60 -10.88 19.89
N ALA A 95 5.60 -11.15 18.58
CA ALA A 95 5.99 -10.20 17.54
C ALA A 95 4.91 -10.04 16.47
N MET A 96 4.90 -8.89 15.83
CA MET A 96 4.07 -8.57 14.67
C MET A 96 4.94 -7.95 13.59
N ASP A 97 4.67 -8.23 12.33
CA ASP A 97 5.19 -7.41 11.23
C ASP A 97 4.27 -6.21 10.96
N PHE A 98 4.63 -5.36 9.99
CA PHE A 98 3.83 -4.16 9.69
C PHE A 98 2.41 -4.47 9.20
N ASP A 99 2.23 -5.53 8.41
CA ASP A 99 0.89 -5.93 7.95
C ASP A 99 0.04 -6.43 9.13
N ASP A 100 0.65 -7.15 10.08
CA ASP A 100 -0.04 -7.63 11.30
C ASP A 100 -0.60 -6.49 12.14
N LEU A 101 0.04 -5.32 12.16
CA LEU A 101 -0.48 -4.17 12.92
C LEU A 101 -1.87 -3.77 12.43
N LEU A 102 -2.10 -3.80 11.12
CA LEU A 102 -3.40 -3.49 10.53
C LEU A 102 -4.38 -4.65 10.67
N ILE A 103 -3.96 -5.86 10.29
CA ILE A 103 -4.77 -7.07 10.33
C ILE A 103 -5.27 -7.33 11.75
N ASN A 104 -4.38 -7.30 12.74
CA ASN A 104 -4.72 -7.53 14.12
C ASN A 104 -5.54 -6.38 14.74
N THR A 105 -5.42 -5.15 14.25
CA THR A 105 -6.30 -4.05 14.70
C THR A 105 -7.73 -4.26 14.20
N VAL A 106 -7.89 -4.65 12.93
CA VAL A 106 -9.21 -4.97 12.38
C VAL A 106 -9.81 -6.18 13.10
N LYS A 107 -9.02 -7.23 13.32
CA LYS A 107 -9.43 -8.41 14.09
C LYS A 107 -9.86 -8.06 15.52
N LEU A 108 -9.08 -7.22 16.20
CA LEU A 108 -9.42 -6.73 17.54
C LEU A 108 -10.81 -6.08 17.56
N PHE A 109 -11.12 -5.24 16.57
CA PHE A 109 -12.40 -4.56 16.45
C PHE A 109 -13.55 -5.51 16.09
N ASP A 110 -13.31 -6.52 15.27
CA ASP A 110 -14.30 -7.54 14.92
C ASP A 110 -14.67 -8.41 16.13
N GLU A 111 -13.68 -8.81 16.92
CA GLU A 111 -13.84 -9.72 18.05
C GLU A 111 -14.24 -9.00 19.34
N ASN A 112 -14.05 -7.68 19.42
CA ASN A 112 -14.30 -6.88 20.62
C ASN A 112 -15.09 -5.60 20.30
N PRO A 113 -16.42 -5.69 20.14
CA PRO A 113 -17.26 -4.55 19.81
C PRO A 113 -17.19 -3.39 20.83
N ASP A 114 -16.95 -3.69 22.11
CA ASP A 114 -16.78 -2.70 23.16
C ASP A 114 -15.52 -1.83 22.96
N VAL A 115 -14.46 -2.44 22.44
CA VAL A 115 -13.24 -1.72 22.06
C VAL A 115 -13.52 -0.82 20.86
N LEU A 116 -14.16 -1.36 19.81
CA LEU A 116 -14.50 -0.59 18.62
C LEU A 116 -15.36 0.62 18.98
N GLU A 117 -16.43 0.43 19.77
CA GLU A 117 -17.34 1.51 20.19
C GLU A 117 -16.58 2.62 20.93
N ARG A 118 -15.65 2.27 21.83
CA ARG A 118 -14.83 3.23 22.55
C ARG A 118 -13.99 4.09 21.61
N TYR A 119 -13.38 3.48 20.57
CA TYR A 119 -12.59 4.21 19.58
C TYR A 119 -13.48 5.02 18.63
N GLN A 120 -14.67 4.54 18.26
CA GLN A 120 -15.65 5.31 17.51
C GLN A 120 -16.08 6.56 18.27
N ARG A 121 -16.37 6.46 19.56
CA ARG A 121 -16.71 7.63 20.41
C ARG A 121 -15.56 8.63 20.52
N ARG A 122 -14.31 8.16 20.48
CA ARG A 122 -13.11 9.00 20.55
C ARG A 122 -12.84 9.71 19.23
N PHE A 123 -12.96 9.01 18.11
CA PHE A 123 -12.69 9.52 16.76
C PHE A 123 -13.98 9.92 16.07
N ARG A 124 -14.48 11.11 16.41
CA ARG A 124 -15.75 11.63 15.88
C ARG A 124 -15.65 12.09 14.41
N TYR A 125 -14.47 12.42 13.95
CA TYR A 125 -14.16 12.87 12.59
C TYR A 125 -13.00 12.04 12.07
N ILE A 126 -13.18 11.45 10.91
CA ILE A 126 -12.16 10.64 10.24
C ILE A 126 -11.75 11.36 8.96
N HIS A 127 -10.47 11.68 8.85
CA HIS A 127 -9.91 12.30 7.65
C HIS A 127 -8.86 11.35 7.09
N VAL A 128 -8.94 11.05 5.78
CA VAL A 128 -7.98 10.19 5.08
C VAL A 128 -7.47 10.93 3.86
N ASP A 129 -6.16 11.10 3.80
CA ASP A 129 -5.45 11.64 2.65
C ASP A 129 -4.88 10.52 1.78
N GLU A 130 -4.57 10.83 0.51
CA GLU A 130 -4.06 9.87 -0.48
C GLU A 130 -4.90 8.58 -0.55
N PHE A 131 -6.22 8.76 -0.51
CA PHE A 131 -7.16 7.64 -0.34
C PHE A 131 -7.09 6.60 -1.47
N GLN A 132 -6.64 6.97 -2.68
CA GLN A 132 -6.41 6.07 -3.80
C GLN A 132 -5.31 5.04 -3.54
N ASP A 133 -4.42 5.29 -2.57
CA ASP A 133 -3.31 4.40 -2.22
C ASP A 133 -3.64 3.46 -1.06
N THR A 134 -4.87 3.50 -0.56
CA THR A 134 -5.32 2.60 0.51
C THR A 134 -5.54 1.18 0.01
N ASN A 135 -5.10 0.19 0.81
CA ASN A 135 -5.41 -1.22 0.58
C ASN A 135 -6.72 -1.64 1.27
N LYS A 136 -7.17 -2.87 1.00
CA LYS A 136 -8.44 -3.40 1.56
C LYS A 136 -8.53 -3.36 3.08
N ILE A 137 -7.43 -3.69 3.78
CA ILE A 137 -7.44 -3.75 5.24
C ILE A 137 -7.46 -2.35 5.86
N GLN A 138 -6.73 -1.39 5.26
CA GLN A 138 -6.77 0.02 5.65
C GLN A 138 -8.18 0.59 5.47
N TYR A 139 -8.80 0.32 4.33
CA TYR A 139 -10.17 0.76 4.07
C TYR A 139 -11.16 0.14 5.05
N ARG A 140 -11.03 -1.17 5.35
CA ARG A 140 -11.87 -1.83 6.36
C ARG A 140 -11.75 -1.19 7.74
N LEU A 141 -10.52 -0.87 8.17
CA LEU A 141 -10.25 -0.16 9.43
C LEU A 141 -10.94 1.20 9.45
N VAL A 142 -10.79 1.99 8.39
CA VAL A 142 -11.44 3.30 8.24
C VAL A 142 -12.97 3.17 8.32
N ARG A 143 -13.55 2.20 7.62
CA ARG A 143 -15.01 1.95 7.67
C ARG A 143 -15.49 1.57 9.06
N GLN A 144 -14.76 0.69 9.77
CA GLN A 144 -15.12 0.31 11.14
C GLN A 144 -15.18 1.54 12.06
N LEU A 145 -14.18 2.40 11.99
CA LEU A 145 -14.13 3.61 12.80
C LEU A 145 -15.20 4.63 12.40
N ALA A 146 -15.42 4.84 11.10
CA ALA A 146 -16.37 5.83 10.59
C ALA A 146 -17.83 5.48 10.89
N LYS A 147 -18.19 4.20 11.06
CA LYS A 147 -19.56 3.75 11.32
C LYS A 147 -20.18 4.38 12.58
N GLY A 148 -19.37 4.84 13.54
CA GLY A 148 -19.88 5.41 14.78
C GLY A 148 -20.65 6.71 14.58
N TYR A 149 -20.15 7.62 13.75
CA TYR A 149 -20.75 8.96 13.53
C TYR A 149 -21.00 9.27 12.05
N GLY A 150 -20.50 8.51 11.12
CA GLY A 150 -20.60 8.80 9.69
C GLY A 150 -19.78 10.01 9.23
N ASN A 151 -19.02 10.65 10.12
CA ASN A 151 -18.22 11.83 9.81
C ASN A 151 -16.88 11.42 9.20
N ILE A 152 -16.91 11.13 7.91
CA ILE A 152 -15.74 10.75 7.15
C ILE A 152 -15.48 11.73 6.01
N PHE A 153 -14.23 12.13 5.85
CA PHE A 153 -13.75 12.97 4.76
C PHE A 153 -12.52 12.31 4.15
N VAL A 154 -12.56 12.04 2.86
CA VAL A 154 -11.45 11.43 2.13
C VAL A 154 -10.98 12.37 1.04
N VAL A 155 -9.67 12.46 0.85
CA VAL A 155 -9.02 13.20 -0.23
C VAL A 155 -8.15 12.22 -1.01
N GLY A 156 -8.17 12.33 -2.33
CA GLY A 156 -7.35 11.50 -3.18
C GLY A 156 -7.48 11.88 -4.64
N ASP A 157 -6.61 11.30 -5.43
CA ASP A 157 -6.58 11.47 -6.87
C ASP A 157 -6.39 10.08 -7.52
N GLU A 158 -7.46 9.54 -8.08
CA GLU A 158 -7.44 8.22 -8.72
C GLU A 158 -6.45 8.13 -9.88
N ASP A 159 -6.11 9.27 -10.49
CA ASP A 159 -5.11 9.33 -11.56
C ASP A 159 -3.66 9.18 -11.04
N GLN A 160 -3.46 9.32 -9.72
CA GLN A 160 -2.17 9.14 -9.03
C GLN A 160 -2.04 7.78 -8.35
N SER A 161 -2.97 6.86 -8.53
CA SER A 161 -2.92 5.50 -7.94
C SER A 161 -1.85 4.65 -8.62
N ILE A 162 -0.61 4.71 -8.12
CA ILE A 162 0.55 3.97 -8.65
C ILE A 162 1.06 2.86 -7.74
N TYR A 163 0.41 2.64 -6.59
CA TYR A 163 0.82 1.65 -5.58
C TYR A 163 0.00 0.35 -5.62
N GLY A 164 -0.65 0.02 -6.75
CA GLY A 164 -1.37 -1.26 -6.91
C GLY A 164 -0.50 -2.49 -6.61
N TRP A 165 0.80 -2.43 -6.92
CA TRP A 165 1.77 -3.49 -6.60
C TRP A 165 2.03 -3.66 -5.09
N ARG A 166 1.69 -2.65 -4.27
CA ARG A 166 1.70 -2.69 -2.80
C ARG A 166 0.33 -3.01 -2.20
N GLY A 167 -0.66 -3.37 -3.01
CA GLY A 167 -2.01 -3.70 -2.56
C GLY A 167 -2.98 -2.53 -2.53
N ALA A 168 -2.61 -1.35 -3.04
CA ALA A 168 -3.56 -0.25 -3.20
C ALA A 168 -4.72 -0.66 -4.12
N GLU A 169 -5.93 -0.32 -3.72
CA GLU A 169 -7.18 -0.66 -4.41
C GLU A 169 -7.88 0.61 -4.88
N ILE A 170 -7.75 0.94 -6.15
CA ILE A 170 -8.41 2.11 -6.74
C ILE A 170 -9.94 2.07 -6.58
N SER A 171 -10.52 0.90 -6.47
CA SER A 171 -11.96 0.73 -6.20
C SER A 171 -12.39 1.37 -4.88
N ASN A 172 -11.50 1.49 -3.89
CA ASN A 172 -11.83 2.14 -2.62
C ASN A 172 -12.31 3.59 -2.83
N ILE A 173 -11.65 4.35 -3.71
CA ILE A 173 -12.04 5.73 -4.00
C ILE A 173 -13.19 5.79 -5.02
N LEU A 174 -13.15 4.97 -6.07
CA LEU A 174 -14.18 4.99 -7.11
C LEU A 174 -15.54 4.53 -6.59
N ASP A 175 -15.55 3.55 -5.68
CA ASP A 175 -16.74 2.93 -5.13
C ASP A 175 -17.15 3.50 -3.75
N PHE A 176 -16.48 4.55 -3.29
CA PHE A 176 -16.69 5.14 -1.95
C PHE A 176 -18.17 5.42 -1.63
N LYS A 177 -18.94 5.90 -2.61
CA LYS A 177 -20.39 6.17 -2.46
C LYS A 177 -21.24 4.90 -2.27
N LYS A 178 -20.73 3.70 -2.59
CA LYS A 178 -21.45 2.45 -2.29
C LYS A 178 -21.53 2.20 -0.78
N ASP A 179 -20.48 2.56 -0.06
CA ASP A 179 -20.39 2.39 1.39
C ASP A 179 -20.91 3.63 2.15
N PHE A 180 -20.82 4.81 1.53
CA PHE A 180 -21.27 6.09 2.06
C PHE A 180 -22.17 6.81 1.05
N PRO A 181 -23.45 6.39 0.90
CA PRO A 181 -24.35 6.90 -0.14
C PRO A 181 -24.57 8.42 -0.09
N ASP A 182 -24.58 9.00 1.11
CA ASP A 182 -24.81 10.42 1.33
C ASP A 182 -23.55 11.28 1.12
N ALA A 183 -22.42 10.66 0.77
CA ALA A 183 -21.17 11.38 0.54
C ALA A 183 -21.29 12.35 -0.63
N LYS A 184 -20.86 13.60 -0.38
CA LYS A 184 -20.75 14.63 -1.41
C LYS A 184 -19.38 14.58 -2.04
N VAL A 185 -19.34 14.63 -3.36
CA VAL A 185 -18.08 14.63 -4.14
C VAL A 185 -17.79 16.04 -4.62
N TYR A 186 -16.61 16.53 -4.30
CA TYR A 186 -16.09 17.81 -4.77
C TYR A 186 -14.85 17.58 -5.62
N LYS A 187 -14.80 18.17 -6.80
CA LYS A 187 -13.65 18.07 -7.71
C LYS A 187 -12.81 19.34 -7.61
N LEU A 188 -11.53 19.18 -7.29
CA LEU A 188 -10.59 20.28 -7.25
C LEU A 188 -9.83 20.33 -8.59
N GLU A 189 -10.34 21.09 -9.54
CA GLU A 189 -9.79 21.15 -10.89
C GLU A 189 -8.81 22.31 -11.11
N GLN A 190 -8.79 23.28 -10.19
CA GLN A 190 -7.84 24.38 -10.26
C GLN A 190 -6.48 23.97 -9.73
N ASN A 191 -5.48 23.96 -10.60
CA ASN A 191 -4.08 23.68 -10.25
C ASN A 191 -3.30 24.97 -10.10
N TYR A 192 -2.59 25.10 -8.98
CA TYR A 192 -1.74 26.28 -8.65
C TYR A 192 -0.24 25.98 -8.75
N ARG A 193 0.13 24.72 -9.00
CA ARG A 193 1.53 24.25 -9.04
C ARG A 193 2.15 24.44 -10.42
N SER A 194 1.48 23.94 -11.45
CA SER A 194 2.06 23.73 -12.76
C SER A 194 1.60 24.78 -13.78
N THR A 195 2.44 25.02 -14.80
CA THR A 195 2.09 25.86 -15.98
C THR A 195 1.17 25.10 -16.93
N ALA A 196 0.56 25.84 -17.90
CA ALA A 196 -0.38 25.27 -18.85
C ALA A 196 0.25 24.18 -19.73
N HIS A 197 1.51 24.30 -20.13
CA HIS A 197 2.16 23.25 -20.95
C HIS A 197 2.26 21.93 -20.18
N ILE A 198 2.63 21.97 -18.90
CA ILE A 198 2.72 20.79 -18.04
C ILE A 198 1.34 20.13 -17.89
N LEU A 199 0.31 20.92 -17.54
CA LEU A 199 -1.04 20.36 -17.37
C LEU A 199 -1.65 19.81 -18.66
N ASN A 200 -1.41 20.46 -19.79
CA ASN A 200 -1.89 19.97 -21.08
C ASN A 200 -1.27 18.60 -21.43
N ALA A 201 0.02 18.41 -21.14
CA ALA A 201 0.67 17.13 -21.35
C ALA A 201 0.13 16.08 -20.36
N ALA A 202 0.02 16.40 -19.06
CA ALA A 202 -0.53 15.52 -18.04
C ALA A 202 -1.98 15.11 -18.39
N ASN A 203 -2.85 16.05 -18.75
CA ASN A 203 -4.22 15.76 -19.14
C ASN A 203 -4.29 14.82 -20.36
N ARG A 204 -3.38 14.96 -21.35
CA ARG A 204 -3.33 14.05 -22.52
C ARG A 204 -2.89 12.63 -22.12
N VAL A 205 -1.92 12.49 -21.22
CA VAL A 205 -1.49 11.18 -20.73
C VAL A 205 -2.64 10.50 -19.98
N ILE A 206 -3.26 11.22 -19.07
CA ILE A 206 -4.33 10.73 -18.21
C ILE A 206 -5.63 10.43 -18.99
N ALA A 207 -5.88 11.08 -20.11
CA ALA A 207 -7.03 10.78 -20.97
C ALA A 207 -7.08 9.31 -21.47
N ASN A 208 -5.96 8.59 -21.43
CA ASN A 208 -5.91 7.16 -21.73
C ASN A 208 -6.52 6.28 -20.63
N ASN A 209 -6.64 6.77 -19.39
CA ASN A 209 -7.26 6.04 -18.29
C ASN A 209 -8.77 6.02 -18.46
N LYS A 210 -9.37 4.82 -18.48
CA LYS A 210 -10.82 4.62 -18.66
C LYS A 210 -11.60 4.62 -17.34
N LYS A 211 -10.97 4.23 -16.25
CA LYS A 211 -11.59 4.12 -14.92
C LYS A 211 -11.16 5.31 -14.05
N ARG A 212 -11.88 6.43 -14.21
CA ARG A 212 -11.58 7.67 -13.48
C ARG A 212 -12.82 8.54 -13.32
N PHE A 213 -12.77 9.48 -12.40
CA PHE A 213 -13.74 10.57 -12.37
C PHE A 213 -13.48 11.52 -13.55
N ASP A 214 -14.56 12.04 -14.12
CA ASP A 214 -14.45 13.03 -15.19
C ASP A 214 -14.00 14.38 -14.60
N LYS A 215 -12.70 14.66 -14.70
CA LYS A 215 -12.08 15.93 -14.28
C LYS A 215 -11.00 16.35 -15.26
N VAL A 216 -10.82 17.67 -15.40
CA VAL A 216 -9.76 18.27 -16.22
C VAL A 216 -9.07 19.36 -15.40
N LEU A 217 -7.79 19.16 -15.14
CA LEU A 217 -7.01 20.15 -14.40
C LEU A 217 -6.77 21.38 -15.25
N LYS A 218 -6.99 22.56 -14.65
CA LYS A 218 -6.80 23.90 -15.25
C LYS A 218 -5.85 24.73 -14.42
N THR A 219 -5.15 25.65 -15.05
CA THR A 219 -4.27 26.61 -14.37
C THR A 219 -4.44 27.99 -14.93
N THR A 220 -4.21 29.00 -14.09
CA THR A 220 -4.09 30.40 -14.49
C THR A 220 -2.63 30.81 -14.78
N LYS A 221 -1.66 29.91 -14.53
CA LYS A 221 -0.26 30.17 -14.87
C LYS A 221 -0.05 30.08 -16.37
N GLU A 222 0.73 31.04 -16.91
CA GLU A 222 1.10 31.04 -18.33
C GLU A 222 1.85 29.78 -18.76
N GLY A 223 2.00 29.57 -20.08
CA GLY A 223 2.53 28.35 -20.67
C GLY A 223 3.86 27.86 -20.12
N GLY A 224 4.79 28.77 -19.81
CA GLY A 224 6.14 28.41 -19.35
C GLY A 224 7.02 27.82 -20.47
N LYS A 225 8.12 27.15 -20.10
CA LYS A 225 8.97 26.45 -21.06
C LYS A 225 8.26 25.22 -21.63
N ARG A 226 8.54 24.88 -22.88
CA ARG A 226 8.10 23.63 -23.49
C ARG A 226 8.87 22.46 -22.92
N PHE A 227 8.32 21.25 -23.08
CA PHE A 227 9.02 20.02 -22.74
C PHE A 227 10.20 19.80 -23.65
N GLU A 228 11.28 19.32 -23.07
CA GLU A 228 12.41 18.73 -23.78
C GLU A 228 12.39 17.21 -23.54
N VAL A 229 12.66 16.46 -24.59
CA VAL A 229 12.74 14.99 -24.53
C VAL A 229 14.20 14.62 -24.78
N PHE A 230 14.80 13.97 -23.81
CA PHE A 230 16.13 13.42 -23.92
C PHE A 230 16.08 11.90 -23.84
N ASN A 231 16.63 11.23 -24.85
CA ASN A 231 16.72 9.77 -24.88
C ASN A 231 18.16 9.37 -24.55
N ALA A 232 18.37 8.89 -23.33
CA ALA A 232 19.64 8.36 -22.89
C ALA A 232 19.85 6.91 -23.38
N TYR A 233 21.07 6.55 -23.73
CA TYR A 233 21.41 5.17 -24.09
C TYR A 233 21.57 4.26 -22.85
N ASN A 234 21.86 4.84 -21.69
CA ASN A 234 22.04 4.15 -20.42
C ASN A 234 21.85 5.10 -19.24
N ASP A 235 21.79 4.54 -18.02
CA ASP A 235 21.58 5.26 -16.78
C ASP A 235 22.63 6.35 -16.51
N ARG A 236 23.90 6.11 -16.93
CA ARG A 236 25.00 7.06 -16.75
C ARG A 236 24.79 8.33 -17.58
N GLU A 237 24.39 8.17 -18.83
CA GLU A 237 24.10 9.30 -19.72
C GLU A 237 22.90 10.11 -19.23
N GLU A 238 21.87 9.42 -18.67
CA GLU A 238 20.72 10.09 -18.02
C GLU A 238 21.21 10.95 -16.85
N VAL A 239 22.03 10.41 -15.96
CA VAL A 239 22.59 11.14 -14.81
C VAL A 239 23.43 12.31 -15.29
N ASP A 240 24.31 12.14 -16.27
CA ASP A 240 25.17 13.20 -16.80
C ASP A 240 24.34 14.33 -17.43
N TYR A 241 23.23 14.01 -18.10
CA TYR A 241 22.29 15.00 -18.63
C TYR A 241 21.62 15.80 -17.51
N VAL A 242 21.11 15.13 -16.49
CA VAL A 242 20.45 15.77 -15.34
C VAL A 242 21.43 16.68 -14.61
N MET A 243 22.65 16.22 -14.34
CA MET A 243 23.68 16.98 -13.64
C MET A 243 24.11 18.22 -14.41
N ARG A 244 24.27 18.13 -15.73
CA ARG A 244 24.55 19.32 -16.57
C ARG A 244 23.44 20.35 -16.46
N ASN A 245 22.18 19.94 -16.61
CA ASN A 245 21.05 20.88 -16.50
C ASN A 245 20.95 21.54 -15.11
N ILE A 246 21.25 20.79 -14.04
CA ILE A 246 21.28 21.36 -12.69
C ILE A 246 22.38 22.43 -12.57
N ASN A 247 23.60 22.13 -13.04
CA ASN A 247 24.72 23.06 -13.01
C ASN A 247 24.42 24.32 -13.81
N ASP A 248 23.85 24.18 -15.01
CA ASP A 248 23.47 25.33 -15.85
C ASP A 248 22.44 26.23 -15.14
N LEU A 249 21.42 25.62 -14.51
CA LEU A 249 20.39 26.35 -13.75
C LEU A 249 20.99 27.08 -12.53
N VAL A 250 21.90 26.42 -11.80
CA VAL A 250 22.59 27.04 -10.65
C VAL A 250 23.46 28.20 -11.09
N THR A 251 24.20 28.05 -12.21
CA THR A 251 25.07 29.11 -12.75
C THR A 251 24.28 30.31 -13.27
N LEU A 252 23.07 30.08 -13.82
CA LEU A 252 22.19 31.14 -14.31
C LEU A 252 21.40 31.86 -13.19
N ALA A 253 21.30 31.23 -12.01
CA ALA A 253 20.55 31.78 -10.87
C ALA A 253 21.45 32.59 -9.89
N GLY A 254 22.77 32.50 -10.02
CA GLY A 254 23.77 33.27 -9.27
C GLY A 254 24.27 34.46 -10.03
#